data_6cb5b3f316b4833f016ae965ff99e839
#
_entry.id   6cb5b3f316b4833f016ae965ff99e839
#
_cell.length_a   1.000
_cell.length_b   1.000
_cell.length_c   1.000
_cell.angle_alpha   90.00
_cell.angle_beta   90.00
_cell.angle_gamma   90.00
#
_symmetry.space_group_name_H-M   'P 1'
#
loop_
_entity.id
_entity.type
_entity.pdbx_description
1 polymer ?
#
loop_
_entity_poly.entity_id
_entity_poly.type
_entity_poly.pdbx_seq_one_letter_code
_entity_poly.pdbx_strand_id
1 'polypeptide(L)'
;MKFQAVSSGNTKSCGKCTYQSQSTWINQKFGKLKLIQEENLPTEWGASSNKKFKFLCDCGNTHMAIFQNVTKGDTKSCGRCNQKNKKYWYRKRWGKLKLHDFNFPETLHPFSSKKFSFLCMCGKVKKIQFGHVTQGYQQSCGECNYFSTGYWGTLKWGNLSLIQGQKGEYPPMSNKKLQFICACGNKISARLADVNDGSTRSCGCQQIGQSEFSKESEVRNFVTLLSPDTLPACYPLLNSRRSYDVYVPAKKLAIEYHGLIWHSEKYKNPNKNDWEKYLLAKSRKDRLIQIYSDEWETKQSIIKAQIQEILSPTRKKRIKPTYEIFDKIPSDARAFLDQYHYLGAASGCLTVTAKYKGQIVGVWVFMKREEGTVLWHRACWDHQYKAWNPHEKALNLSIPKLKAMGFKRIITFSDNRFHTGNLYEKLGFDFEEEIKPNFSYTNGSRRVSKYAMRVKAGINEKSAAEAKGWYRIWDSGKRRYSFNFQNWPIPSI
;
A
#
# COMPACT_ATOMS: atom_id res chain seq x y z
N MET A 1 -43.77 -52.56 11.09
CA MET A 1 -43.01 -51.37 10.62
C MET A 1 -43.90 -50.52 9.73
N LYS A 2 -43.84 -49.19 9.82
CA LYS A 2 -44.58 -48.31 8.90
C LYS A 2 -43.83 -48.22 7.58
N PHE A 3 -44.51 -48.51 6.48
CA PHE A 3 -43.93 -48.54 5.11
C PHE A 3 -43.19 -47.23 4.74
N GLN A 4 -43.73 -46.12 5.19
CA GLN A 4 -43.15 -44.81 4.97
C GLN A 4 -41.75 -44.60 5.60
N ALA A 5 -41.46 -45.26 6.73
CA ALA A 5 -40.14 -45.21 7.39
C ALA A 5 -39.09 -46.09 6.68
N VAL A 6 -39.52 -47.10 5.96
CA VAL A 6 -38.60 -47.94 5.16
C VAL A 6 -38.31 -47.26 3.81
N SER A 7 -39.31 -46.69 3.16
CA SER A 7 -39.14 -45.99 1.86
C SER A 7 -38.32 -44.67 1.98
N SER A 8 -38.38 -43.99 3.11
CA SER A 8 -37.59 -42.80 3.41
C SER A 8 -36.16 -43.10 3.88
N GLY A 9 -35.76 -44.37 3.98
CA GLY A 9 -34.47 -44.78 4.46
C GLY A 9 -34.21 -44.62 5.98
N ASN A 10 -35.26 -44.21 6.72
CA ASN A 10 -35.17 -44.06 8.17
C ASN A 10 -35.16 -45.40 8.92
N THR A 11 -35.57 -46.48 8.31
CA THR A 11 -35.50 -47.84 8.80
C THR A 11 -34.76 -48.72 7.82
N LYS A 12 -33.53 -49.09 8.11
CA LYS A 12 -32.62 -49.88 7.24
C LYS A 12 -32.53 -51.37 7.62
N SER A 13 -33.16 -51.77 8.74
CA SER A 13 -33.11 -53.14 9.21
C SER A 13 -34.35 -53.45 10.10
N CYS A 14 -34.60 -54.73 10.38
CA CYS A 14 -35.63 -55.15 11.32
C CYS A 14 -35.32 -54.75 12.78
N GLY A 15 -34.12 -54.19 13.06
CA GLY A 15 -33.66 -53.82 14.39
C GLY A 15 -33.10 -54.96 15.24
N LYS A 16 -33.51 -56.18 14.96
CA LYS A 16 -33.01 -57.40 15.69
C LYS A 16 -31.64 -57.90 15.17
N CYS A 17 -31.34 -57.66 13.91
CA CYS A 17 -30.03 -58.05 13.33
C CYS A 17 -28.81 -57.30 13.90
N THR A 18 -29.05 -56.24 14.70
CA THR A 18 -28.00 -55.49 15.43
C THR A 18 -27.85 -55.95 16.89
N TYR A 19 -28.64 -56.97 17.32
CA TYR A 19 -28.53 -57.54 18.66
C TYR A 19 -27.31 -58.44 18.70
N GLN A 20 -26.53 -58.31 19.75
CA GLN A 20 -25.37 -59.15 20.03
C GLN A 20 -25.56 -59.83 21.39
N SER A 21 -24.88 -60.98 21.55
CA SER A 21 -24.92 -61.70 22.80
C SER A 21 -24.23 -60.93 23.94
N GLN A 22 -24.60 -61.25 25.16
CA GLN A 22 -24.00 -60.69 26.37
C GLN A 22 -22.47 -60.87 26.37
N SER A 23 -21.97 -62.04 25.97
CA SER A 23 -20.53 -62.32 25.91
C SER A 23 -19.76 -61.43 24.92
N THR A 24 -20.41 -61.06 23.79
CA THR A 24 -19.80 -60.13 22.80
C THR A 24 -19.64 -58.75 23.40
N TRP A 25 -20.64 -58.22 24.10
CA TRP A 25 -20.60 -56.92 24.71
C TRP A 25 -19.64 -56.78 25.90
N ILE A 26 -19.55 -57.84 26.73
CA ILE A 26 -18.64 -57.93 27.90
C ILE A 26 -17.18 -57.93 27.45
N ASN A 27 -16.88 -58.55 26.31
CA ASN A 27 -15.51 -58.61 25.77
C ASN A 27 -15.11 -57.32 25.04
N GLN A 28 -16.05 -56.43 24.72
CA GLN A 28 -15.76 -55.19 24.00
C GLN A 28 -15.41 -54.05 24.96
N LYS A 29 -14.42 -53.26 24.57
CA LYS A 29 -14.01 -52.02 25.28
C LYS A 29 -14.51 -50.77 24.52
N PHE A 30 -15.12 -49.86 25.26
CA PHE A 30 -15.69 -48.60 24.76
C PHE A 30 -14.92 -47.41 25.34
N GLY A 31 -13.91 -46.93 24.65
CA GLY A 31 -13.00 -45.92 25.18
C GLY A 31 -12.29 -46.46 26.44
N LYS A 32 -12.55 -45.87 27.61
CA LYS A 32 -12.03 -46.31 28.91
C LYS A 32 -13.00 -47.18 29.69
N LEU A 33 -14.14 -47.56 29.11
CA LEU A 33 -15.21 -48.30 29.78
C LEU A 33 -15.25 -49.71 29.26
N LYS A 34 -15.45 -50.64 30.20
CA LYS A 34 -15.74 -52.06 29.94
C LYS A 34 -17.00 -52.46 30.70
N LEU A 35 -17.92 -53.17 30.04
CA LEU A 35 -19.16 -53.64 30.68
C LEU A 35 -18.84 -54.59 31.81
N ILE A 36 -19.50 -54.40 32.96
CA ILE A 36 -19.39 -55.33 34.10
C ILE A 36 -20.43 -56.43 33.93
N GLN A 37 -20.01 -57.68 34.08
CA GLN A 37 -20.92 -58.80 34.10
C GLN A 37 -21.71 -58.78 35.41
N GLU A 38 -23.06 -58.69 35.31
CA GLU A 38 -23.98 -58.74 36.43
C GLU A 38 -25.03 -59.85 36.16
N GLU A 39 -25.58 -60.49 37.20
CA GLU A 39 -26.52 -61.59 37.07
C GLU A 39 -27.81 -61.26 36.30
N ASN A 40 -28.21 -60.01 36.29
CA ASN A 40 -29.47 -59.53 35.69
C ASN A 40 -29.29 -58.92 34.30
N LEU A 41 -28.19 -59.14 33.61
CA LEU A 41 -27.99 -58.66 32.23
C LEU A 41 -28.87 -59.47 31.25
N PRO A 42 -29.48 -58.83 30.24
CA PRO A 42 -30.16 -59.53 29.16
C PRO A 42 -29.23 -60.45 28.43
N THR A 43 -29.76 -61.54 27.88
CA THR A 43 -28.97 -62.49 27.04
C THR A 43 -28.50 -61.87 25.71
N GLU A 44 -29.33 -60.96 25.14
CA GLU A 44 -29.07 -60.22 23.91
C GLU A 44 -29.66 -58.84 23.95
N TRP A 45 -28.93 -57.84 23.38
CA TRP A 45 -29.46 -56.46 23.17
C TRP A 45 -28.71 -55.74 22.08
N GLY A 46 -29.37 -54.70 21.49
CA GLY A 46 -28.80 -53.91 20.43
C GLY A 46 -27.92 -52.75 20.91
N ALA A 47 -27.00 -52.30 20.09
CA ALA A 47 -26.12 -51.14 20.34
C ALA A 47 -26.90 -49.84 20.69
N SER A 48 -28.12 -49.68 20.18
CA SER A 48 -29.00 -48.53 20.39
C SER A 48 -29.90 -48.65 21.66
N SER A 49 -29.56 -49.58 22.57
CA SER A 49 -30.32 -49.78 23.81
C SER A 49 -30.27 -48.55 24.71
N ASN A 50 -31.47 -48.08 25.16
CA ASN A 50 -31.60 -47.01 26.12
C ASN A 50 -31.51 -47.47 27.58
N LYS A 51 -31.27 -48.80 27.81
CA LYS A 51 -31.08 -49.33 29.16
C LYS A 51 -29.74 -48.84 29.74
N LYS A 52 -29.71 -48.60 31.04
CA LYS A 52 -28.49 -48.28 31.76
C LYS A 52 -27.78 -49.56 32.19
N PHE A 53 -26.48 -49.62 31.96
CA PHE A 53 -25.63 -50.71 32.40
C PHE A 53 -24.45 -50.16 33.21
N LYS A 54 -23.86 -51.02 34.02
CA LYS A 54 -22.72 -50.67 34.84
C LYS A 54 -21.41 -50.99 34.13
N PHE A 55 -20.55 -50.02 34.07
CA PHE A 55 -19.26 -50.13 33.42
C PHE A 55 -18.11 -49.93 34.40
N LEU A 56 -17.03 -50.67 34.22
CA LEU A 56 -15.75 -50.44 34.88
C LEU A 56 -14.90 -49.55 33.99
N CYS A 57 -14.42 -48.45 34.56
CA CYS A 57 -13.49 -47.56 33.86
C CYS A 57 -12.03 -47.97 34.15
N ASP A 58 -11.10 -47.72 33.20
CA ASP A 58 -9.66 -47.98 33.39
C ASP A 58 -9.07 -47.32 34.64
N CYS A 59 -9.72 -46.35 35.23
CA CYS A 59 -9.31 -45.70 36.48
C CYS A 59 -9.78 -46.46 37.76
N GLY A 60 -10.40 -47.63 37.60
CA GLY A 60 -10.96 -48.44 38.71
C GLY A 60 -12.36 -48.03 39.21
N ASN A 61 -12.91 -46.92 38.74
CA ASN A 61 -14.23 -46.50 39.14
C ASN A 61 -15.34 -47.17 38.32
N THR A 62 -16.47 -47.49 38.96
CA THR A 62 -17.67 -47.97 38.25
C THR A 62 -18.56 -46.78 37.85
N HIS A 63 -19.29 -46.94 36.74
CA HIS A 63 -20.17 -45.88 36.20
C HIS A 63 -21.42 -46.51 35.56
N MET A 64 -22.58 -46.00 35.92
CA MET A 64 -23.85 -46.33 35.28
C MET A 64 -24.10 -45.46 34.10
N ALA A 65 -24.18 -46.02 32.89
CA ALA A 65 -24.42 -45.24 31.68
C ALA A 65 -25.47 -45.88 30.77
N ILE A 66 -26.18 -45.07 29.98
CA ILE A 66 -27.04 -45.55 28.91
C ILE A 66 -26.19 -46.20 27.85
N PHE A 67 -26.52 -47.45 27.49
CA PHE A 67 -25.69 -48.28 26.59
C PHE A 67 -25.45 -47.61 25.22
N GLN A 68 -26.50 -47.02 24.66
CA GLN A 68 -26.42 -46.32 23.39
C GLN A 68 -25.37 -45.18 23.42
N ASN A 69 -25.29 -44.44 24.53
CA ASN A 69 -24.32 -43.32 24.64
C ASN A 69 -22.88 -43.86 24.71
N VAL A 70 -22.70 -45.04 25.28
CA VAL A 70 -21.38 -45.68 25.34
C VAL A 70 -20.98 -46.21 23.98
N THR A 71 -21.88 -46.91 23.27
CA THR A 71 -21.61 -47.50 21.96
C THR A 71 -21.41 -46.42 20.86
N LYS A 72 -22.13 -45.30 20.92
CA LYS A 72 -21.93 -44.16 20.06
C LYS A 72 -20.64 -43.36 20.38
N GLY A 73 -20.03 -43.60 21.53
CA GLY A 73 -18.84 -42.88 21.95
C GLY A 73 -19.11 -41.52 22.61
N ASP A 74 -20.38 -41.24 22.97
CA ASP A 74 -20.75 -40.01 23.72
C ASP A 74 -20.28 -40.11 25.18
N THR A 75 -20.23 -41.33 25.71
CA THR A 75 -19.71 -41.64 27.06
C THR A 75 -18.48 -42.54 26.95
N LYS A 76 -17.27 -41.96 27.04
CA LYS A 76 -15.99 -42.68 26.87
C LYS A 76 -15.26 -43.01 28.18
N SER A 77 -15.76 -42.53 29.35
CA SER A 77 -15.13 -42.73 30.66
C SER A 77 -16.14 -42.51 31.79
N CYS A 78 -15.78 -42.85 33.05
CA CYS A 78 -16.62 -42.65 34.22
C CYS A 78 -16.78 -41.16 34.60
N GLY A 79 -16.20 -40.23 33.89
CA GLY A 79 -16.20 -38.80 34.21
C GLY A 79 -15.31 -38.40 35.39
N ARG A 80 -14.95 -39.35 36.27
CA ARG A 80 -14.10 -39.10 37.46
C ARG A 80 -12.62 -39.27 37.18
N CYS A 81 -12.20 -40.03 36.17
CA CYS A 81 -10.81 -40.33 35.91
C CYS A 81 -9.97 -39.12 35.50
N ASN A 82 -10.59 -38.00 35.09
CA ASN A 82 -9.92 -36.74 34.82
C ASN A 82 -9.91 -35.78 36.02
N GLN A 83 -10.51 -36.18 37.14
CA GLN A 83 -10.42 -35.38 38.36
C GLN A 83 -9.01 -35.45 38.93
N LYS A 84 -8.50 -34.29 39.32
CA LYS A 84 -7.21 -34.20 40.02
C LYS A 84 -7.40 -33.69 41.41
N ASN A 85 -6.50 -34.09 42.32
CA ASN A 85 -6.58 -33.69 43.72
C ASN A 85 -6.22 -32.21 43.93
N LYS A 86 -6.58 -31.68 45.07
CA LYS A 86 -6.35 -30.31 45.51
C LYS A 86 -4.87 -29.94 45.38
N LYS A 87 -3.93 -30.82 45.84
CA LYS A 87 -2.49 -30.61 45.78
C LYS A 87 -1.99 -30.41 44.34
N TYR A 88 -2.53 -31.16 43.37
CA TYR A 88 -2.20 -30.99 41.94
C TYR A 88 -2.55 -29.59 41.43
N TRP A 89 -3.79 -29.11 41.77
CA TRP A 89 -4.26 -27.82 41.25
C TRP A 89 -3.52 -26.64 41.87
N TYR A 90 -3.15 -26.68 43.14
CA TYR A 90 -2.40 -25.62 43.82
C TYR A 90 -0.96 -25.47 43.29
N ARG A 91 -0.43 -26.52 42.66
CA ARG A 91 0.91 -26.46 42.00
C ARG A 91 0.86 -25.87 40.59
N LYS A 92 -0.35 -25.78 40.02
CA LYS A 92 -0.51 -25.24 38.66
C LYS A 92 -0.60 -23.72 38.65
N ARG A 93 -0.11 -23.14 37.55
CA ARG A 93 -0.31 -21.77 37.19
C ARG A 93 -0.87 -21.70 35.76
N TRP A 94 -1.80 -20.78 35.50
CA TRP A 94 -2.43 -20.56 34.19
C TRP A 94 -2.23 -19.10 33.82
N GLY A 95 -1.24 -18.84 32.95
CA GLY A 95 -0.80 -17.50 32.68
C GLY A 95 -0.40 -16.76 33.95
N LYS A 96 -1.09 -15.66 34.26
CA LYS A 96 -0.88 -14.86 35.48
C LYS A 96 -1.65 -15.36 36.72
N LEU A 97 -2.49 -16.41 36.60
CA LEU A 97 -3.37 -16.88 37.64
C LEU A 97 -2.80 -18.10 38.39
N LYS A 98 -3.00 -18.11 39.71
CA LYS A 98 -2.76 -19.25 40.61
C LYS A 98 -3.99 -19.45 41.50
N LEU A 99 -4.35 -20.70 41.73
CA LEU A 99 -5.48 -21.02 42.62
C LEU A 99 -5.21 -20.48 44.06
N HIS A 100 -6.20 -19.79 44.62
CA HIS A 100 -6.11 -19.11 45.92
C HIS A 100 -7.46 -19.20 46.63
N ASP A 101 -8.03 -20.41 46.71
CA ASP A 101 -9.33 -20.64 47.33
C ASP A 101 -9.20 -21.66 48.45
N PHE A 102 -9.37 -21.24 49.71
CA PHE A 102 -9.22 -22.11 50.89
C PHE A 102 -10.28 -23.21 50.96
N ASN A 103 -11.47 -22.99 50.37
CA ASN A 103 -12.59 -23.93 50.32
C ASN A 103 -12.59 -24.79 49.07
N PHE A 104 -11.44 -24.98 48.43
CA PHE A 104 -11.34 -25.80 47.23
C PHE A 104 -11.52 -27.29 47.58
N PRO A 105 -12.38 -28.04 46.84
CA PRO A 105 -12.66 -29.44 47.13
C PRO A 105 -11.43 -30.34 46.94
N GLU A 106 -11.39 -31.48 47.62
CA GLU A 106 -10.28 -32.43 47.56
C GLU A 106 -9.99 -32.94 46.14
N THR A 107 -11.02 -33.12 45.33
CA THR A 107 -10.90 -33.45 43.91
C THR A 107 -11.84 -32.60 43.06
N LEU A 108 -11.36 -32.20 41.89
CA LEU A 108 -12.17 -31.44 40.95
C LEU A 108 -11.83 -31.79 39.48
N HIS A 109 -12.89 -31.80 38.67
CA HIS A 109 -12.75 -32.01 37.23
C HIS A 109 -12.25 -30.68 36.54
N PRO A 110 -11.32 -30.75 35.56
CA PRO A 110 -10.79 -29.55 34.90
C PRO A 110 -11.87 -28.67 34.21
N PHE A 111 -12.97 -29.25 33.75
CA PHE A 111 -14.06 -28.51 33.09
C PHE A 111 -15.19 -28.09 34.03
N SER A 112 -14.93 -28.01 35.34
CA SER A 112 -15.94 -27.61 36.32
C SER A 112 -16.46 -26.19 36.06
N SER A 113 -17.80 -26.04 36.12
CA SER A 113 -18.45 -24.72 36.04
C SER A 113 -18.37 -23.92 37.32
N LYS A 114 -17.95 -24.55 38.45
CA LYS A 114 -17.82 -23.87 39.74
C LYS A 114 -16.79 -22.74 39.66
N LYS A 115 -17.08 -21.64 40.38
CA LYS A 115 -16.16 -20.48 40.49
C LYS A 115 -15.33 -20.62 41.76
N PHE A 116 -14.02 -20.34 41.63
CA PHE A 116 -13.05 -20.32 42.71
C PHE A 116 -12.21 -19.03 42.65
N SER A 117 -11.62 -18.71 43.78
CA SER A 117 -10.74 -17.56 43.93
C SER A 117 -9.36 -17.86 43.31
N PHE A 118 -8.89 -16.99 42.46
CA PHE A 118 -7.56 -17.04 41.86
C PHE A 118 -6.78 -15.77 42.21
N LEU A 119 -5.55 -15.94 42.64
CA LEU A 119 -4.60 -14.86 42.85
C LEU A 119 -3.89 -14.60 41.52
N CYS A 120 -3.99 -13.36 41.04
CA CYS A 120 -3.23 -12.91 39.85
C CYS A 120 -1.86 -12.39 40.26
N MET A 121 -0.87 -12.46 39.32
CA MET A 121 0.48 -11.92 39.56
C MET A 121 0.49 -10.42 39.92
N CYS A 122 -0.57 -9.67 39.61
CA CYS A 122 -0.72 -8.27 40.01
C CYS A 122 -1.20 -8.08 41.47
N GLY A 123 -1.34 -9.18 42.27
CA GLY A 123 -1.80 -9.14 43.66
C GLY A 123 -3.32 -9.19 43.82
N LYS A 124 -4.10 -9.00 42.76
CA LYS A 124 -5.60 -9.05 42.87
C LYS A 124 -6.11 -10.48 42.93
N VAL A 125 -7.11 -10.70 43.79
CA VAL A 125 -7.84 -11.97 43.89
C VAL A 125 -9.18 -11.82 43.20
N LYS A 126 -9.52 -12.77 42.30
CA LYS A 126 -10.80 -12.77 41.57
C LYS A 126 -11.43 -14.15 41.54
N LYS A 127 -12.77 -14.21 41.74
CA LYS A 127 -13.55 -15.45 41.57
C LYS A 127 -13.80 -15.68 40.08
N ILE A 128 -13.27 -16.78 39.54
CA ILE A 128 -13.34 -17.14 38.13
C ILE A 128 -13.83 -18.57 37.99
N GLN A 129 -14.59 -18.87 36.94
CA GLN A 129 -15.03 -20.22 36.62
C GLN A 129 -13.81 -21.11 36.35
N PHE A 130 -13.72 -22.23 37.08
CA PHE A 130 -12.56 -23.10 37.06
C PHE A 130 -12.23 -23.63 35.64
N GLY A 131 -13.25 -24.09 34.92
CA GLY A 131 -13.12 -24.58 33.56
C GLY A 131 -12.56 -23.52 32.60
N HIS A 132 -12.91 -22.25 32.75
CA HIS A 132 -12.36 -21.20 31.89
C HIS A 132 -10.85 -21.00 32.09
N VAL A 133 -10.41 -21.13 33.35
CA VAL A 133 -8.99 -21.00 33.67
C VAL A 133 -8.20 -22.22 33.18
N THR A 134 -8.67 -23.41 33.44
CA THR A 134 -7.98 -24.66 33.06
C THR A 134 -7.94 -24.92 31.56
N GLN A 135 -8.92 -24.39 30.82
CA GLN A 135 -8.96 -24.45 29.36
C GLN A 135 -8.20 -23.28 28.67
N GLY A 136 -7.68 -22.34 29.45
CA GLY A 136 -6.91 -21.20 28.94
C GLY A 136 -7.73 -20.03 28.43
N TYR A 137 -9.05 -20.04 28.55
CA TYR A 137 -9.92 -18.92 28.15
C TYR A 137 -9.71 -17.68 29.03
N GLN A 138 -9.27 -17.87 30.28
CA GLN A 138 -8.95 -16.77 31.16
C GLN A 138 -7.63 -17.04 31.88
N GLN A 139 -6.62 -16.18 31.58
CA GLN A 139 -5.25 -16.32 32.06
C GLN A 139 -4.79 -15.17 32.97
N SER A 140 -5.69 -14.23 33.32
CA SER A 140 -5.43 -13.09 34.20
C SER A 140 -6.70 -12.68 34.94
N CYS A 141 -6.59 -11.79 35.95
CA CYS A 141 -7.77 -11.21 36.62
C CYS A 141 -8.61 -10.31 35.71
N GLY A 142 -8.12 -9.98 34.51
CA GLY A 142 -8.75 -9.05 33.57
C GLY A 142 -8.41 -7.58 33.85
N GLU A 143 -8.03 -7.22 35.06
CA GLU A 143 -7.78 -5.84 35.49
C GLU A 143 -6.29 -5.48 35.44
N CYS A 144 -5.38 -6.43 35.62
CA CYS A 144 -3.94 -6.21 35.52
C CYS A 144 -3.41 -6.00 34.09
N ASN A 145 -4.29 -6.05 33.11
CA ASN A 145 -3.97 -5.73 31.71
C ASN A 145 -4.34 -4.28 31.36
N TYR A 146 -4.81 -3.49 32.31
CA TYR A 146 -5.02 -2.07 32.12
C TYR A 146 -3.70 -1.33 32.29
N PHE A 147 -3.34 -0.55 31.28
CA PHE A 147 -2.15 0.27 31.30
C PHE A 147 -2.55 1.74 31.12
N SER A 148 -1.86 2.63 31.81
CA SER A 148 -2.09 4.06 31.68
C SER A 148 -1.76 4.56 30.27
N THR A 149 -2.35 5.68 29.86
CA THR A 149 -1.99 6.35 28.60
C THR A 149 -0.53 6.77 28.56
N GLY A 150 0.10 7.01 29.73
CA GLY A 150 1.54 7.21 29.82
C GLY A 150 2.35 5.99 29.33
N TYR A 151 1.98 4.79 29.76
CA TYR A 151 2.59 3.54 29.27
C TYR A 151 2.38 3.38 27.76
N TRP A 152 1.13 3.55 27.28
CA TRP A 152 0.84 3.46 25.84
C TRP A 152 1.60 4.49 25.02
N GLY A 153 1.87 5.67 25.58
CA GLY A 153 2.65 6.74 24.93
C GLY A 153 4.12 6.41 24.73
N THR A 154 4.67 5.39 25.43
CA THR A 154 6.05 4.92 25.20
C THR A 154 6.17 3.94 24.05
N LEU A 155 5.05 3.43 23.55
CA LEU A 155 5.03 2.41 22.48
C LEU A 155 4.86 3.06 21.11
N LYS A 156 5.39 2.37 20.10
CA LYS A 156 5.18 2.66 18.69
C LYS A 156 4.55 1.45 18.00
N TRP A 157 3.56 1.68 17.14
CA TRP A 157 2.88 0.66 16.37
C TRP A 157 2.99 0.98 14.88
N GLY A 158 3.98 0.44 14.23
CA GLY A 158 4.33 0.85 12.87
C GLY A 158 4.66 2.34 12.84
N ASN A 159 3.86 3.12 12.12
CA ASN A 159 4.02 4.58 12.01
C ASN A 159 3.20 5.37 13.04
N LEU A 160 2.49 4.71 13.96
CA LEU A 160 1.62 5.37 14.92
C LEU A 160 2.27 5.51 16.30
N SER A 161 2.06 6.65 16.94
CA SER A 161 2.34 6.91 18.35
C SER A 161 1.13 7.54 19.01
N LEU A 162 0.87 7.23 20.27
CA LEU A 162 -0.24 7.84 21.01
C LEU A 162 0.05 9.33 21.23
N ILE A 163 -0.94 10.20 20.99
CA ILE A 163 -0.82 11.62 21.30
C ILE A 163 -0.83 11.79 22.82
N GLN A 164 0.13 12.50 23.36
CA GLN A 164 0.24 12.79 24.80
C GLN A 164 -0.93 13.64 25.31
N GLY A 165 -1.15 13.60 26.63
CA GLY A 165 -2.20 14.40 27.30
C GLY A 165 -3.57 13.73 27.39
N GLN A 166 -3.77 12.56 26.78
CA GLN A 166 -5.00 11.78 26.99
C GLN A 166 -4.95 11.09 28.36
N LYS A 167 -6.12 11.00 29.04
CA LYS A 167 -6.22 10.40 30.38
C LYS A 167 -6.96 9.07 30.32
N GLY A 168 -6.59 8.12 31.16
CA GLY A 168 -7.27 6.86 31.35
C GLY A 168 -6.31 5.66 31.38
N GLU A 169 -6.87 4.51 31.76
CA GLU A 169 -6.22 3.21 31.73
C GLU A 169 -7.01 2.26 30.84
N TYR A 170 -6.34 1.57 29.94
CA TYR A 170 -6.99 0.74 28.93
C TYR A 170 -6.28 -0.61 28.79
N PRO A 171 -7.03 -1.71 28.60
CA PRO A 171 -6.44 -2.99 28.26
C PRO A 171 -6.00 -3.02 26.79
N PRO A 172 -5.07 -3.91 26.40
CA PRO A 172 -4.58 -4.05 25.04
C PRO A 172 -5.67 -4.22 23.97
N MET A 173 -6.76 -4.91 24.32
CA MET A 173 -7.92 -5.17 23.43
C MET A 173 -9.07 -4.18 23.67
N SER A 174 -8.76 -2.95 24.05
CA SER A 174 -9.78 -1.93 24.31
C SER A 174 -10.41 -1.43 22.99
N ASN A 175 -11.74 -1.43 22.94
CA ASN A 175 -12.51 -0.80 21.87
C ASN A 175 -12.55 0.75 21.97
N LYS A 176 -11.92 1.31 23.00
CA LYS A 176 -11.83 2.78 23.16
C LYS A 176 -11.04 3.37 22.01
N LYS A 177 -11.62 4.36 21.33
CA LYS A 177 -10.93 5.17 20.35
C LYS A 177 -10.04 6.18 21.05
N LEU A 178 -8.75 6.15 20.73
CA LEU A 178 -7.75 7.10 21.20
C LEU A 178 -7.19 7.89 20.01
N GLN A 179 -6.55 9.01 20.28
CA GLN A 179 -5.92 9.85 19.26
C GLN A 179 -4.47 9.43 19.07
N PHE A 180 -4.10 9.13 17.86
CA PHE A 180 -2.73 8.78 17.46
C PHE A 180 -2.19 9.78 16.46
N ILE A 181 -0.89 10.00 16.51
CA ILE A 181 -0.14 10.72 15.48
C ILE A 181 0.64 9.71 14.64
N CYS A 182 0.52 9.82 13.33
CA CYS A 182 1.30 9.04 12.39
C CYS A 182 2.66 9.72 12.13
N ALA A 183 3.69 8.95 11.78
CA ALA A 183 5.00 9.49 11.41
C ALA A 183 4.94 10.51 10.26
N CYS A 184 3.89 10.46 9.43
CA CYS A 184 3.62 11.46 8.39
C CYS A 184 3.00 12.77 8.91
N GLY A 185 2.79 12.92 10.22
CA GLY A 185 2.18 14.10 10.85
C GLY A 185 0.67 14.08 10.97
N ASN A 186 -0.03 13.14 10.33
CA ASN A 186 -1.49 13.05 10.43
C ASN A 186 -1.96 12.51 11.77
N LYS A 187 -3.03 13.10 12.30
CA LYS A 187 -3.73 12.62 13.49
C LYS A 187 -4.89 11.73 13.07
N ILE A 188 -5.04 10.58 13.73
CA ILE A 188 -6.16 9.67 13.52
C ILE A 188 -6.79 9.27 14.84
N SER A 189 -8.10 8.97 14.80
CA SER A 189 -8.82 8.34 15.90
C SER A 189 -9.00 6.86 15.58
N ALA A 190 -8.36 5.99 16.36
CA ALA A 190 -8.41 4.54 16.16
C ALA A 190 -8.68 3.79 17.47
N ARG A 191 -9.27 2.58 17.37
CA ARG A 191 -9.43 1.72 18.55
C ARG A 191 -8.07 1.22 18.99
N LEU A 192 -7.81 1.26 20.30
CA LEU A 192 -6.53 0.78 20.83
C LEU A 192 -6.28 -0.69 20.48
N ALA A 193 -7.34 -1.52 20.45
CA ALA A 193 -7.26 -2.92 20.04
C ALA A 193 -6.68 -3.06 18.63
N ASP A 194 -7.22 -2.31 17.65
CA ASP A 194 -6.80 -2.38 16.23
C ASP A 194 -5.36 -1.89 16.03
N VAL A 195 -4.94 -0.94 16.83
CA VAL A 195 -3.55 -0.45 16.80
C VAL A 195 -2.61 -1.46 17.45
N ASN A 196 -3.01 -2.04 18.57
CA ASN A 196 -2.17 -2.95 19.35
C ASN A 196 -2.01 -4.34 18.69
N ASP A 197 -3.03 -4.84 17.99
CA ASP A 197 -2.96 -6.11 17.23
C ASP A 197 -2.31 -5.92 15.85
N GLY A 198 -2.05 -4.68 15.46
CA GLY A 198 -1.41 -4.32 14.20
C GLY A 198 -2.35 -4.25 12.99
N SER A 199 -3.67 -4.33 13.19
CA SER A 199 -4.66 -4.11 12.12
C SER A 199 -4.65 -2.65 11.64
N THR A 200 -4.26 -1.71 12.52
CA THR A 200 -4.06 -0.30 12.20
C THR A 200 -2.63 0.12 12.51
N ARG A 201 -1.76 0.22 11.49
CA ARG A 201 -0.33 0.57 11.64
C ARG A 201 0.04 1.97 11.17
N SER A 202 -0.90 2.69 10.56
CA SER A 202 -0.71 4.03 10.01
C SER A 202 -2.04 4.76 9.89
N CYS A 203 -2.03 6.04 9.51
CA CYS A 203 -3.23 6.83 9.19
C CYS A 203 -3.90 6.45 7.86
N GLY A 204 -3.53 5.33 7.26
CA GLY A 204 -3.88 4.95 5.89
C GLY A 204 -2.80 5.30 4.88
N CYS A 205 -1.75 5.98 5.30
CA CYS A 205 -0.63 6.35 4.45
C CYS A 205 0.15 5.14 3.90
N GLN A 206 -0.04 3.96 4.46
CA GLN A 206 0.58 2.70 4.00
C GLN A 206 -0.40 1.79 3.25
N GLN A 207 -1.64 2.18 3.04
CA GLN A 207 -2.63 1.36 2.31
C GLN A 207 -2.43 1.35 0.79
N ILE A 208 -1.29 1.84 0.32
CA ILE A 208 -0.92 1.70 -1.08
C ILE A 208 -0.15 0.39 -1.23
N GLY A 209 -0.87 -0.62 -1.69
CA GLY A 209 -0.38 -1.84 -2.31
C GLY A 209 0.81 -2.52 -1.62
N GLN A 210 0.54 -3.54 -0.84
CA GLN A 210 1.56 -4.53 -0.40
C GLN A 210 2.13 -5.34 -1.57
N SER A 211 2.30 -4.78 -2.75
CA SER A 211 3.18 -5.39 -3.73
C SER A 211 4.53 -4.71 -3.62
N GLU A 212 5.51 -5.39 -3.05
CA GLU A 212 6.94 -5.02 -3.04
C GLU A 212 7.48 -4.76 -4.45
N PHE A 213 6.70 -4.96 -5.48
CA PHE A 213 7.01 -4.88 -6.90
C PHE A 213 6.21 -3.84 -7.68
N SER A 214 5.50 -2.91 -7.03
CA SER A 214 4.84 -1.86 -7.81
C SER A 214 5.88 -0.87 -8.34
N LYS A 215 5.72 -0.42 -9.58
CA LYS A 215 6.60 0.59 -10.20
C LYS A 215 6.62 1.91 -9.42
N GLU A 216 5.55 2.24 -8.73
CA GLU A 216 5.49 3.35 -7.78
C GLU A 216 6.47 3.15 -6.60
N SER A 217 6.59 1.92 -6.09
CA SER A 217 7.57 1.59 -5.04
C SER A 217 9.01 1.74 -5.55
N GLU A 218 9.30 1.44 -6.81
CA GLU A 218 10.62 1.70 -7.40
C GLU A 218 10.96 3.19 -7.37
N VAL A 219 10.01 4.06 -7.75
CA VAL A 219 10.18 5.51 -7.69
C VAL A 219 10.43 5.96 -6.25
N ARG A 220 9.60 5.50 -5.32
CA ARG A 220 9.71 5.82 -3.90
C ARG A 220 11.05 5.38 -3.33
N ASN A 221 11.46 4.15 -3.57
CA ASN A 221 12.74 3.61 -3.08
C ASN A 221 13.91 4.42 -3.64
N PHE A 222 13.88 4.77 -4.91
CA PHE A 222 14.92 5.61 -5.52
C PHE A 222 14.99 6.99 -4.86
N VAL A 223 13.86 7.63 -4.58
CA VAL A 223 13.82 8.94 -3.93
C VAL A 223 14.30 8.84 -2.47
N THR A 224 13.89 7.79 -1.75
CA THR A 224 14.31 7.56 -0.35
C THR A 224 15.82 7.32 -0.23
N LEU A 225 16.44 6.65 -1.21
CA LEU A 225 17.89 6.49 -1.25
C LEU A 225 18.63 7.83 -1.39
N LEU A 226 18.03 8.81 -2.10
CA LEU A 226 18.61 10.15 -2.28
C LEU A 226 18.29 11.12 -1.13
N SER A 227 17.18 10.89 -0.43
CA SER A 227 16.68 11.76 0.65
C SER A 227 15.96 10.90 1.69
N PRO A 228 16.63 10.54 2.80
CA PRO A 228 16.03 9.67 3.85
C PRO A 228 14.82 10.27 4.58
N ASP A 229 14.61 11.58 4.49
CA ASP A 229 13.44 12.30 5.02
C ASP A 229 12.20 12.20 4.12
N THR A 230 12.26 11.36 3.09
CA THR A 230 11.14 11.12 2.16
C THR A 230 9.91 10.57 2.88
N LEU A 231 8.79 11.24 2.71
CA LEU A 231 7.49 10.80 3.21
C LEU A 231 6.77 9.99 2.13
N PRO A 232 6.24 8.81 2.48
CA PRO A 232 5.41 8.01 1.55
C PRO A 232 4.03 8.68 1.36
N ALA A 233 3.26 8.15 0.44
CA ALA A 233 1.95 8.53 -0.12
C ALA A 233 0.85 9.13 0.78
N CYS A 234 1.16 9.61 1.95
CA CYS A 234 0.19 10.01 2.96
C CYS A 234 0.23 11.49 3.33
N TYR A 235 1.04 12.28 2.64
CA TYR A 235 1.08 13.70 2.96
C TYR A 235 -0.17 14.39 2.40
N PRO A 236 -1.19 14.67 3.24
CA PRO A 236 -2.42 15.28 2.75
C PRO A 236 -2.12 16.70 2.31
N LEU A 237 -2.59 17.04 1.15
CA LEU A 237 -2.71 18.43 0.76
C LEU A 237 -3.74 19.07 1.70
N LEU A 238 -3.39 20.20 2.32
CA LEU A 238 -4.21 20.89 3.30
C LEU A 238 -5.69 20.97 2.86
N ASN A 239 -6.59 20.54 3.76
CA ASN A 239 -8.04 20.52 3.57
C ASN A 239 -8.55 19.64 2.40
N SER A 240 -7.76 18.69 1.89
CA SER A 240 -8.20 17.77 0.85
C SER A 240 -7.92 16.31 1.26
N ARG A 241 -8.68 15.38 0.66
CA ARG A 241 -8.42 13.93 0.76
C ARG A 241 -7.32 13.45 -0.19
N ARG A 242 -6.58 14.39 -0.80
CA ARG A 242 -5.53 14.11 -1.78
C ARG A 242 -4.18 14.03 -1.09
N SER A 243 -3.36 13.10 -1.54
CA SER A 243 -1.97 12.92 -1.10
C SER A 243 -1.04 12.93 -2.30
N TYR A 244 0.23 13.22 -2.07
CA TYR A 244 1.27 12.91 -3.04
C TYR A 244 1.71 11.45 -2.87
N ASP A 245 2.16 10.79 -3.95
CA ASP A 245 2.70 9.43 -3.87
C ASP A 245 4.04 9.42 -3.12
N VAL A 246 4.84 10.46 -3.32
CA VAL A 246 6.12 10.70 -2.64
C VAL A 246 6.29 12.18 -2.35
N TYR A 247 6.72 12.54 -1.14
CA TYR A 247 7.01 13.93 -0.79
C TYR A 247 8.33 14.05 -0.02
N VAL A 248 9.16 15.02 -0.41
CA VAL A 248 10.42 15.37 0.26
C VAL A 248 10.30 16.78 0.84
N PRO A 249 10.01 16.90 2.16
CA PRO A 249 9.72 18.20 2.80
C PRO A 249 10.86 19.20 2.69
N ALA A 250 12.10 18.77 2.93
CA ALA A 250 13.28 19.62 2.89
C ALA A 250 13.50 20.31 1.54
N LYS A 251 12.99 19.71 0.44
CA LYS A 251 13.10 20.23 -0.92
C LYS A 251 11.78 20.76 -1.48
N LYS A 252 10.69 20.67 -0.71
CA LYS A 252 9.32 20.93 -1.19
C LYS A 252 9.04 20.24 -2.52
N LEU A 253 9.52 18.99 -2.65
CA LEU A 253 9.40 18.20 -3.85
C LEU A 253 8.33 17.13 -3.65
N ALA A 254 7.30 17.16 -4.48
CA ALA A 254 6.28 16.14 -4.60
C ALA A 254 6.49 15.35 -5.91
N ILE A 255 6.28 14.05 -5.87
CA ILE A 255 6.35 13.19 -7.04
C ILE A 255 5.09 12.34 -7.09
N GLU A 256 4.50 12.23 -8.28
CA GLU A 256 3.33 11.43 -8.61
C GLU A 256 3.70 10.40 -9.67
N TYR A 257 3.29 9.17 -9.48
CA TYR A 257 3.43 8.09 -10.45
C TYR A 257 2.09 7.74 -11.07
N HIS A 258 1.94 8.01 -12.34
CA HIS A 258 0.70 7.82 -13.08
C HIS A 258 0.70 6.49 -13.82
N GLY A 259 0.05 5.47 -13.27
CA GLY A 259 -0.29 4.26 -14.01
C GLY A 259 -1.26 4.60 -15.15
N LEU A 260 -0.86 4.37 -16.41
CA LEU A 260 -1.54 4.89 -17.59
C LEU A 260 -3.04 4.61 -17.63
N ILE A 261 -3.45 3.39 -17.31
CA ILE A 261 -4.86 3.01 -17.41
C ILE A 261 -5.69 3.63 -16.27
N TRP A 262 -5.10 3.74 -15.06
CA TRP A 262 -5.78 4.25 -13.87
C TRP A 262 -5.97 5.76 -13.90
N HIS A 263 -5.06 6.47 -14.59
CA HIS A 263 -5.11 7.92 -14.81
C HIS A 263 -5.78 8.31 -16.14
N SER A 264 -6.37 7.33 -16.87
CA SER A 264 -7.14 7.58 -18.09
C SER A 264 -8.63 7.76 -17.82
N GLU A 265 -9.34 8.28 -18.82
CA GLU A 265 -10.81 8.43 -18.77
C GLU A 265 -11.57 7.10 -18.67
N LYS A 266 -10.89 5.95 -18.73
CA LYS A 266 -11.51 4.64 -18.54
C LYS A 266 -12.14 4.48 -17.16
N TYR A 267 -11.47 4.93 -16.12
CA TYR A 267 -11.89 4.70 -14.73
C TYR A 267 -12.37 5.93 -13.99
N LYS A 268 -11.95 7.13 -14.40
CA LYS A 268 -12.33 8.40 -13.73
C LYS A 268 -12.35 9.55 -14.73
N ASN A 269 -12.74 10.72 -14.28
CA ASN A 269 -12.43 11.98 -14.94
C ASN A 269 -11.11 12.52 -14.36
N PRO A 270 -9.95 12.02 -14.81
CA PRO A 270 -8.65 12.31 -14.18
C PRO A 270 -8.19 13.74 -14.42
N ASN A 271 -8.66 14.37 -15.50
CA ASN A 271 -8.28 15.73 -15.88
C ASN A 271 -8.48 16.72 -14.73
N LYS A 272 -9.62 16.64 -14.07
CA LYS A 272 -9.93 17.53 -12.94
C LYS A 272 -9.01 17.28 -11.74
N ASN A 273 -8.70 16.00 -11.44
CA ASN A 273 -7.95 15.62 -10.24
C ASN A 273 -6.46 15.97 -10.36
N ASP A 274 -5.81 15.64 -11.48
CA ASP A 274 -4.38 15.86 -11.66
C ASP A 274 -4.05 17.35 -11.85
N TRP A 275 -4.91 18.06 -12.56
CA TRP A 275 -4.82 19.52 -12.70
C TRP A 275 -5.03 20.26 -11.37
N GLU A 276 -6.06 19.88 -10.59
CA GLU A 276 -6.29 20.48 -9.29
C GLU A 276 -5.13 20.16 -8.31
N LYS A 277 -4.56 18.95 -8.39
CA LYS A 277 -3.38 18.58 -7.59
C LYS A 277 -2.16 19.45 -7.98
N TYR A 278 -1.96 19.69 -9.27
CA TYR A 278 -0.94 20.63 -9.74
C TYR A 278 -1.16 22.07 -9.21
N LEU A 279 -2.38 22.57 -9.29
CA LEU A 279 -2.71 23.91 -8.78
C LEU A 279 -2.50 24.03 -7.26
N LEU A 280 -2.87 23.00 -6.51
CA LEU A 280 -2.61 22.93 -5.07
C LEU A 280 -1.11 22.90 -4.75
N ALA A 281 -0.33 22.10 -5.47
CA ALA A 281 1.12 22.09 -5.31
C ALA A 281 1.71 23.48 -5.59
N LYS A 282 1.29 24.12 -6.67
CA LYS A 282 1.70 25.48 -7.04
C LYS A 282 1.38 26.51 -5.95
N SER A 283 0.16 26.48 -5.37
CA SER A 283 -0.25 27.39 -4.29
C SER A 283 0.59 27.22 -3.02
N ARG A 284 1.06 26.00 -2.75
CA ARG A 284 1.95 25.68 -1.62
C ARG A 284 3.43 25.97 -1.90
N LYS A 285 3.75 26.36 -3.14
CA LYS A 285 5.13 26.47 -3.64
C LYS A 285 5.88 25.14 -3.57
N ASP A 286 5.17 24.01 -3.69
CA ASP A 286 5.75 22.70 -3.85
C ASP A 286 6.08 22.47 -5.34
N ARG A 287 7.25 21.90 -5.62
CA ARG A 287 7.57 21.44 -6.96
C ARG A 287 6.94 20.06 -7.17
N LEU A 288 6.05 19.92 -8.13
CA LEU A 288 5.41 18.66 -8.47
C LEU A 288 6.05 18.05 -9.72
N ILE A 289 6.51 16.81 -9.63
CA ILE A 289 6.95 15.99 -10.75
C ILE A 289 5.91 14.90 -10.99
N GLN A 290 5.46 14.74 -12.23
CA GLN A 290 4.49 13.71 -12.62
C GLN A 290 5.10 12.79 -13.67
N ILE A 291 5.20 11.51 -13.33
CA ILE A 291 5.86 10.47 -14.12
C ILE A 291 4.79 9.49 -14.59
N TYR A 292 4.69 9.28 -15.89
CA TYR A 292 3.86 8.21 -16.44
C TYR A 292 4.60 6.88 -16.44
N SER A 293 3.86 5.77 -16.29
CA SER A 293 4.46 4.42 -16.22
C SER A 293 5.27 4.06 -17.48
N ASP A 294 4.83 4.44 -18.67
CA ASP A 294 5.58 4.22 -19.91
C ASP A 294 6.89 5.03 -19.99
N GLU A 295 6.91 6.23 -19.38
CA GLU A 295 8.14 7.02 -19.29
C GLU A 295 9.12 6.39 -18.28
N TRP A 296 8.62 5.90 -17.15
CA TRP A 296 9.44 5.20 -16.17
C TRP A 296 10.05 3.91 -16.76
N GLU A 297 9.33 3.20 -17.61
CA GLU A 297 9.84 1.99 -18.27
C GLU A 297 10.87 2.29 -19.37
N THR A 298 10.65 3.35 -20.16
CA THR A 298 11.46 3.61 -21.34
C THR A 298 12.49 4.73 -21.20
N LYS A 299 12.31 5.64 -20.22
CA LYS A 299 13.13 6.84 -19.98
C LYS A 299 13.60 6.96 -18.53
N GLN A 300 13.70 5.84 -17.81
CA GLN A 300 14.02 5.81 -16.39
C GLN A 300 15.33 6.54 -16.04
N SER A 301 16.37 6.36 -16.85
CA SER A 301 17.68 7.02 -16.64
C SER A 301 17.58 8.55 -16.68
N ILE A 302 16.79 9.09 -17.60
CA ILE A 302 16.58 10.55 -17.76
C ILE A 302 15.82 11.08 -16.54
N ILE A 303 14.72 10.40 -16.14
CA ILE A 303 13.89 10.82 -15.01
C ILE A 303 14.69 10.74 -13.71
N LYS A 304 15.43 9.66 -13.50
CA LYS A 304 16.31 9.50 -12.33
C LYS A 304 17.35 10.61 -12.25
N ALA A 305 17.99 10.95 -13.36
CA ALA A 305 18.97 12.04 -13.41
C ALA A 305 18.35 13.41 -13.05
N GLN A 306 17.12 13.70 -13.50
CA GLN A 306 16.40 14.92 -13.14
C GLN A 306 16.05 14.99 -11.66
N ILE A 307 15.55 13.90 -11.08
CA ILE A 307 15.23 13.81 -9.66
C ILE A 307 16.50 13.95 -8.81
N GLN A 308 17.57 13.25 -9.19
CA GLN A 308 18.86 13.32 -8.50
C GLN A 308 19.46 14.73 -8.52
N GLU A 309 19.34 15.46 -9.63
CA GLU A 309 19.81 16.84 -9.71
C GLU A 309 19.08 17.78 -8.73
N ILE A 310 17.82 17.50 -8.42
CA ILE A 310 17.03 18.29 -7.47
C ILE A 310 17.37 17.92 -6.02
N LEU A 311 17.46 16.62 -5.72
CA LEU A 311 17.61 16.10 -4.37
C LEU A 311 19.06 16.13 -3.88
N SER A 312 19.96 15.61 -4.70
CA SER A 312 21.37 15.43 -4.37
C SER A 312 22.23 15.72 -5.62
N PRO A 313 22.41 17.01 -5.97
CA PRO A 313 23.18 17.39 -7.14
C PRO A 313 24.62 16.91 -7.03
N THR A 314 25.08 16.17 -8.01
CA THR A 314 26.46 15.67 -8.07
C THR A 314 27.44 16.73 -8.52
N ARG A 315 28.71 16.60 -8.13
CA ARG A 315 29.77 17.50 -8.62
C ARG A 315 29.97 17.29 -10.10
N LYS A 316 29.65 18.32 -10.90
CA LYS A 316 29.77 18.30 -12.35
C LYS A 316 31.17 18.69 -12.82
N LYS A 317 31.64 18.04 -13.87
CA LYS A 317 32.89 18.40 -14.54
C LYS A 317 32.70 19.70 -15.29
N ARG A 318 33.50 20.73 -14.96
CA ARG A 318 33.51 21.98 -15.72
C ARG A 318 34.23 21.77 -17.08
N ILE A 319 33.59 22.23 -18.14
CA ILE A 319 34.09 22.13 -19.51
C ILE A 319 33.94 23.44 -20.26
N LYS A 320 34.73 23.60 -21.32
CA LYS A 320 34.62 24.66 -22.34
C LYS A 320 34.25 23.99 -23.65
N PRO A 321 32.97 23.93 -24.03
CA PRO A 321 32.54 23.29 -25.27
C PRO A 321 32.74 24.22 -26.45
N THR A 322 32.89 23.63 -27.64
CA THR A 322 32.77 24.31 -28.96
C THR A 322 31.32 24.20 -29.41
N TYR A 323 30.87 25.18 -30.19
CA TYR A 323 29.48 25.23 -30.67
C TYR A 323 29.48 25.21 -32.22
N GLU A 324 28.53 24.43 -32.74
CA GLU A 324 28.31 24.32 -34.20
C GLU A 324 26.82 24.56 -34.49
N ILE A 325 26.54 25.13 -35.69
CA ILE A 325 25.17 25.45 -36.13
C ILE A 325 24.88 24.68 -37.42
N PHE A 326 23.68 24.11 -37.50
CA PHE A 326 23.21 23.32 -38.64
C PHE A 326 21.78 23.73 -39.03
N ASP A 327 21.49 23.74 -40.34
CA ASP A 327 20.17 24.03 -40.89
C ASP A 327 19.17 22.88 -40.68
N LYS A 328 19.68 21.69 -40.34
CA LYS A 328 18.87 20.48 -39.98
C LYS A 328 19.50 19.81 -38.77
N ILE A 329 18.77 18.87 -38.17
CA ILE A 329 19.30 18.09 -37.05
C ILE A 329 20.28 17.03 -37.58
N PRO A 330 21.58 17.05 -37.20
CA PRO A 330 22.53 15.98 -37.46
C PRO A 330 22.11 14.66 -36.80
N SER A 331 22.57 13.52 -37.35
CA SER A 331 22.23 12.19 -36.83
C SER A 331 22.72 11.96 -35.39
N ASP A 332 23.94 12.43 -35.09
CA ASP A 332 24.52 12.35 -33.74
C ASP A 332 23.76 13.23 -32.72
N ALA A 333 23.31 14.43 -33.13
CA ALA A 333 22.46 15.29 -32.32
C ALA A 333 21.07 14.67 -32.07
N ARG A 334 20.54 13.93 -33.04
CA ARG A 334 19.29 13.16 -32.89
C ARG A 334 19.47 12.05 -31.88
N ALA A 335 20.51 11.25 -31.98
CA ALA A 335 20.85 10.19 -31.04
C ALA A 335 21.04 10.74 -29.61
N PHE A 336 21.72 11.89 -29.47
CA PHE A 336 21.88 12.57 -28.19
C PHE A 336 20.53 12.97 -27.56
N LEU A 337 19.60 13.53 -28.37
CA LEU A 337 18.27 13.89 -27.87
C LEU A 337 17.46 12.65 -27.44
N ASP A 338 17.55 11.55 -28.16
CA ASP A 338 16.86 10.30 -27.77
C ASP A 338 17.41 9.71 -26.49
N GLN A 339 18.71 9.91 -26.22
CA GLN A 339 19.36 9.44 -24.98
C GLN A 339 19.12 10.34 -23.76
N TYR A 340 19.09 11.67 -23.94
CA TYR A 340 19.13 12.63 -22.83
C TYR A 340 17.87 13.48 -22.66
N HIS A 341 16.98 13.55 -23.67
CA HIS A 341 15.76 14.37 -23.58
C HIS A 341 14.52 13.50 -23.44
N TYR A 342 13.67 13.76 -22.41
CA TYR A 342 12.49 12.93 -22.13
C TYR A 342 11.48 12.83 -23.29
N LEU A 343 11.39 13.84 -24.16
CA LEU A 343 10.59 13.79 -25.39
C LEU A 343 11.34 13.24 -26.60
N GLY A 344 12.64 12.93 -26.47
CA GLY A 344 13.46 12.45 -27.55
C GLY A 344 13.74 13.48 -28.66
N ALA A 345 14.18 12.98 -29.81
CA ALA A 345 14.49 13.79 -30.98
C ALA A 345 13.27 14.53 -31.54
N ALA A 346 13.54 15.58 -32.33
CA ALA A 346 12.54 16.41 -32.98
C ALA A 346 13.08 16.89 -34.34
N SER A 347 12.19 17.30 -35.25
CA SER A 347 12.58 18.02 -36.46
C SER A 347 12.83 19.49 -36.13
N GLY A 348 13.67 20.15 -36.94
CA GLY A 348 13.97 21.57 -36.79
C GLY A 348 14.50 22.19 -38.07
N CYS A 349 14.44 23.53 -38.15
CA CYS A 349 14.99 24.33 -39.23
C CYS A 349 16.32 24.96 -38.84
N LEU A 350 16.71 24.90 -37.56
CA LEU A 350 18.02 25.32 -37.07
C LEU A 350 18.37 24.45 -35.85
N THR A 351 19.59 23.96 -35.78
CA THR A 351 20.10 23.20 -34.63
C THR A 351 21.46 23.79 -34.21
N VAL A 352 21.62 23.98 -32.89
CA VAL A 352 22.91 24.28 -32.29
C VAL A 352 23.34 23.05 -31.49
N THR A 353 24.61 22.64 -31.70
CA THR A 353 25.24 21.60 -30.88
C THR A 353 26.39 22.18 -30.08
N ALA A 354 26.61 21.65 -28.89
CA ALA A 354 27.83 21.89 -28.12
C ALA A 354 28.63 20.60 -28.04
N LYS A 355 29.91 20.65 -28.35
CA LYS A 355 30.82 19.50 -28.35
C LYS A 355 31.97 19.70 -27.36
N TYR A 356 32.33 18.63 -26.69
CA TYR A 356 33.51 18.56 -25.84
C TYR A 356 34.28 17.27 -26.13
N LYS A 357 35.57 17.40 -26.49
CA LYS A 357 36.42 16.28 -26.93
C LYS A 357 35.77 15.43 -28.04
N GLY A 358 35.15 16.07 -29.02
CA GLY A 358 34.49 15.42 -30.15
C GLY A 358 33.11 14.86 -29.88
N GLN A 359 32.64 14.80 -28.62
CA GLN A 359 31.33 14.28 -28.23
C GLN A 359 30.33 15.41 -28.03
N ILE A 360 29.08 15.22 -28.43
CA ILE A 360 27.98 16.16 -28.16
C ILE A 360 27.67 16.14 -26.67
N VAL A 361 27.57 17.33 -26.06
CA VAL A 361 27.21 17.56 -24.65
C VAL A 361 26.01 18.50 -24.51
N GLY A 362 25.54 19.06 -25.62
CA GLY A 362 24.33 19.89 -25.60
C GLY A 362 23.75 20.05 -27.01
N VAL A 363 22.40 20.12 -27.11
CA VAL A 363 21.66 20.28 -28.36
C VAL A 363 20.46 21.20 -28.13
N TRP A 364 20.28 22.17 -29.02
CA TRP A 364 19.17 23.12 -29.06
C TRP A 364 18.56 23.12 -30.46
N VAL A 365 17.25 22.89 -30.55
CA VAL A 365 16.52 22.73 -31.81
C VAL A 365 15.43 23.77 -31.92
N PHE A 366 15.43 24.49 -33.04
CA PHE A 366 14.45 25.48 -33.42
C PHE A 366 13.63 24.98 -34.62
N MET A 367 12.30 25.13 -34.56
CA MET A 367 11.36 24.65 -35.56
C MET A 367 10.45 25.80 -36.03
N LYS A 368 10.25 25.97 -37.33
CA LYS A 368 9.27 26.92 -37.87
C LYS A 368 7.88 26.62 -37.31
N ARG A 369 7.22 27.62 -36.80
CA ARG A 369 5.87 27.49 -36.23
C ARG A 369 4.82 28.19 -37.09
N GLU A 370 4.96 29.47 -37.29
CA GLU A 370 4.10 30.33 -38.06
C GLU A 370 4.97 31.43 -38.68
N GLU A 371 4.39 32.30 -39.51
CA GLU A 371 5.12 33.40 -40.13
C GLU A 371 5.77 34.29 -39.05
N GLY A 372 7.04 34.60 -39.25
CA GLY A 372 7.84 35.40 -38.30
C GLY A 372 8.10 34.78 -36.93
N THR A 373 7.57 33.56 -36.64
CA THR A 373 7.72 32.93 -35.34
C THR A 373 8.39 31.57 -35.43
N VAL A 374 9.42 31.37 -34.61
CA VAL A 374 10.10 30.08 -34.43
C VAL A 374 9.84 29.50 -33.05
N LEU A 375 9.68 28.18 -32.98
CA LEU A 375 9.55 27.44 -31.71
C LEU A 375 10.92 26.94 -31.28
N TRP A 376 11.40 27.33 -30.11
CA TRP A 376 12.50 26.63 -29.46
C TRP A 376 11.95 25.28 -28.94
N HIS A 377 12.13 24.23 -29.73
CA HIS A 377 11.44 22.97 -29.60
C HIS A 377 12.15 22.01 -28.66
N ARG A 378 13.48 22.01 -28.62
CA ARG A 378 14.30 21.20 -27.70
C ARG A 378 15.45 22.02 -27.16
N ALA A 379 15.73 21.82 -25.88
CA ALA A 379 16.91 22.28 -25.19
C ALA A 379 17.39 21.14 -24.28
N CYS A 380 18.52 20.56 -24.60
CA CYS A 380 19.08 19.44 -23.87
C CYS A 380 20.57 19.66 -23.59
N TRP A 381 20.97 19.38 -22.37
CA TRP A 381 22.32 19.47 -21.88
C TRP A 381 22.66 18.21 -21.08
N ASP A 382 23.85 17.62 -21.32
CA ASP A 382 24.30 16.48 -20.52
C ASP A 382 24.57 16.89 -19.08
N HIS A 383 23.80 16.30 -18.15
CA HIS A 383 23.83 16.60 -16.74
C HIS A 383 25.18 16.31 -16.04
N GLN A 384 26.07 15.54 -16.67
CA GLN A 384 27.43 15.24 -16.14
C GLN A 384 28.39 16.44 -16.25
N TYR A 385 28.08 17.37 -17.14
CA TYR A 385 28.95 18.51 -17.42
C TYR A 385 28.32 19.83 -16.93
N LYS A 386 29.20 20.79 -16.64
CA LYS A 386 28.86 22.19 -16.36
C LYS A 386 29.68 23.11 -17.30
N ALA A 387 29.00 24.01 -17.98
CA ALA A 387 29.61 25.07 -18.75
C ALA A 387 29.04 26.41 -18.30
N TRP A 388 29.70 27.52 -18.68
CA TRP A 388 29.22 28.86 -18.44
C TRP A 388 28.07 29.17 -19.39
N ASN A 389 26.87 29.45 -18.84
CA ASN A 389 25.67 29.87 -19.58
C ASN A 389 25.43 29.14 -20.94
N PRO A 390 25.38 27.80 -20.97
CA PRO A 390 25.34 27.08 -22.25
C PRO A 390 24.06 27.37 -23.06
N HIS A 391 22.92 27.58 -22.40
CA HIS A 391 21.64 27.88 -23.05
C HIS A 391 21.61 29.29 -23.63
N GLU A 392 22.13 30.28 -22.91
CA GLU A 392 22.29 31.66 -23.39
C GLU A 392 23.21 31.71 -24.58
N LYS A 393 24.35 31.01 -24.53
CA LYS A 393 25.30 30.96 -25.60
C LYS A 393 24.73 30.36 -26.89
N ALA A 394 23.97 29.26 -26.76
CA ALA A 394 23.25 28.66 -27.87
C ALA A 394 22.19 29.61 -28.45
N LEU A 395 21.45 30.32 -27.59
CA LEU A 395 20.45 31.31 -28.01
C LEU A 395 21.12 32.48 -28.78
N ASN A 396 22.20 33.04 -28.23
CA ASN A 396 22.95 34.15 -28.86
C ASN A 396 23.53 33.76 -30.22
N LEU A 397 23.95 32.53 -30.39
CA LEU A 397 24.41 32.00 -31.70
C LEU A 397 23.27 31.79 -32.69
N SER A 398 22.07 31.44 -32.19
CA SER A 398 20.87 31.14 -33.00
C SER A 398 20.19 32.39 -33.54
N ILE A 399 20.06 33.45 -32.75
CA ILE A 399 19.27 34.65 -33.10
C ILE A 399 19.70 35.30 -34.40
N PRO A 400 21.00 35.57 -34.71
CA PRO A 400 21.39 36.15 -35.98
C PRO A 400 20.98 35.29 -37.18
N LYS A 401 21.11 33.97 -37.08
CA LYS A 401 20.69 33.06 -38.14
C LYS A 401 19.18 33.03 -38.33
N LEU A 402 18.43 33.01 -37.20
CA LEU A 402 16.97 33.06 -37.23
C LEU A 402 16.44 34.39 -37.79
N LYS A 403 17.09 35.53 -37.49
CA LYS A 403 16.80 36.83 -38.11
C LYS A 403 17.00 36.80 -39.63
N ALA A 404 18.11 36.24 -40.08
CA ALA A 404 18.42 36.07 -41.51
C ALA A 404 17.39 35.18 -42.23
N MET A 405 16.76 34.24 -41.52
CA MET A 405 15.66 33.38 -42.03
C MET A 405 14.29 34.08 -41.98
N GLY A 406 14.20 35.35 -41.58
CA GLY A 406 12.96 36.13 -41.52
C GLY A 406 12.14 35.99 -40.24
N PHE A 407 12.65 35.30 -39.23
CA PHE A 407 11.92 35.22 -37.93
C PHE A 407 12.12 36.52 -37.13
N LYS A 408 11.09 36.86 -36.34
CA LYS A 408 11.05 38.07 -35.51
C LYS A 408 10.99 37.75 -34.01
N ARG A 409 10.50 36.56 -33.65
CA ARG A 409 10.39 36.12 -32.27
C ARG A 409 10.56 34.62 -32.10
N ILE A 410 10.95 34.22 -30.89
CA ILE A 410 10.97 32.83 -30.43
C ILE A 410 9.81 32.62 -29.44
N ILE A 411 9.11 31.49 -29.56
CA ILE A 411 8.24 30.98 -28.53
C ILE A 411 8.78 29.66 -27.96
N THR A 412 8.46 29.35 -26.75
CA THR A 412 8.81 28.05 -26.12
C THR A 412 7.81 27.65 -25.05
N PHE A 413 7.89 26.40 -24.62
CA PHE A 413 6.97 25.83 -23.63
C PHE A 413 7.73 25.13 -22.51
N SER A 414 7.38 25.43 -21.28
CA SER A 414 7.78 24.67 -20.09
C SER A 414 6.71 23.67 -19.75
N ASP A 415 7.04 22.38 -19.71
CA ASP A 415 6.11 21.31 -19.28
C ASP A 415 5.94 21.36 -17.76
N ASN A 416 4.71 21.60 -17.31
CA ASN A 416 4.38 21.71 -15.88
C ASN A 416 4.63 20.43 -15.08
N ARG A 417 4.79 19.28 -15.75
CA ARG A 417 5.08 17.99 -15.10
C ARG A 417 6.53 17.88 -14.60
N PHE A 418 7.47 18.63 -15.17
CA PHE A 418 8.89 18.52 -14.85
C PHE A 418 9.54 19.85 -14.51
N HIS A 419 9.09 20.96 -15.12
CA HIS A 419 9.82 22.20 -15.14
C HIS A 419 9.02 23.37 -14.57
N THR A 420 9.72 24.33 -13.98
CA THR A 420 9.14 25.54 -13.39
C THR A 420 9.15 26.74 -14.35
N GLY A 421 9.82 26.64 -15.50
CA GLY A 421 9.98 27.75 -16.44
C GLY A 421 11.13 28.72 -16.14
N ASN A 422 11.75 28.66 -14.96
CA ASN A 422 12.79 29.60 -14.50
C ASN A 422 13.98 29.75 -15.48
N LEU A 423 14.25 28.76 -16.32
CA LEU A 423 15.30 28.88 -17.34
C LEU A 423 14.97 29.99 -18.33
N TYR A 424 13.75 30.02 -18.83
CA TYR A 424 13.32 30.99 -19.84
C TYR A 424 13.25 32.40 -19.26
N GLU A 425 12.75 32.56 -18.03
CA GLU A 425 12.74 33.84 -17.31
C GLU A 425 14.17 34.40 -17.15
N LYS A 426 15.14 33.53 -16.76
CA LYS A 426 16.56 33.93 -16.67
C LYS A 426 17.20 34.28 -18.00
N LEU A 427 16.70 33.79 -19.12
CA LEU A 427 17.15 34.09 -20.47
C LEU A 427 16.42 35.30 -21.07
N GLY A 428 15.61 36.02 -20.26
CA GLY A 428 14.88 37.21 -20.70
C GLY A 428 13.65 36.92 -21.53
N PHE A 429 13.07 35.74 -21.44
CA PHE A 429 11.77 35.43 -22.05
C PHE A 429 10.64 35.95 -21.18
N ASP A 430 9.64 36.53 -21.80
CA ASP A 430 8.39 36.96 -21.17
C ASP A 430 7.45 35.76 -21.02
N PHE A 431 6.83 35.61 -19.83
CA PHE A 431 5.73 34.67 -19.63
C PHE A 431 4.47 35.20 -20.31
N GLU A 432 3.87 34.42 -21.22
CA GLU A 432 2.65 34.81 -21.92
C GLU A 432 1.39 34.26 -21.26
N GLU A 433 1.32 32.96 -21.07
CA GLU A 433 0.12 32.29 -20.56
C GLU A 433 0.38 30.92 -19.97
N GLU A 434 -0.54 30.47 -19.13
CA GLU A 434 -0.60 29.08 -18.65
C GLU A 434 -1.59 28.28 -19.51
N ILE A 435 -1.08 27.36 -20.30
CA ILE A 435 -1.88 26.52 -21.19
C ILE A 435 -2.47 25.37 -20.36
N LYS A 436 -3.78 25.22 -20.46
CA LYS A 436 -4.55 24.17 -19.79
C LYS A 436 -4.09 22.77 -20.23
N PRO A 437 -4.37 21.73 -19.41
CA PRO A 437 -4.07 20.35 -19.77
C PRO A 437 -4.55 19.96 -21.18
N ASN A 438 -3.72 19.19 -21.87
CA ASN A 438 -4.06 18.56 -23.13
C ASN A 438 -3.97 17.04 -22.96
N PHE A 439 -4.53 16.27 -23.89
CA PHE A 439 -4.59 14.82 -23.79
C PHE A 439 -3.78 14.09 -24.86
N SER A 440 -3.36 12.91 -24.50
CA SER A 440 -2.89 11.84 -25.35
C SER A 440 -3.86 10.66 -25.24
N TYR A 441 -3.69 9.62 -26.04
CA TYR A 441 -4.41 8.36 -25.90
C TYR A 441 -3.51 7.27 -25.31
N THR A 442 -4.10 6.40 -24.48
CA THR A 442 -3.41 5.22 -23.92
C THR A 442 -4.28 3.97 -24.02
N ASN A 443 -3.63 2.83 -24.20
CA ASN A 443 -4.23 1.50 -24.06
C ASN A 443 -3.86 0.82 -22.74
N GLY A 444 -3.16 1.56 -21.85
CA GLY A 444 -2.65 1.08 -20.57
C GLY A 444 -1.18 0.67 -20.57
N SER A 445 -0.61 0.33 -21.73
CA SER A 445 0.81 -0.02 -21.85
C SER A 445 1.68 1.11 -22.41
N ARG A 446 1.10 1.96 -23.26
CA ARG A 446 1.81 3.10 -23.88
C ARG A 446 0.87 4.24 -24.19
N ARG A 447 1.46 5.42 -24.44
CA ARG A 447 0.73 6.59 -24.91
C ARG A 447 1.04 6.86 -26.39
N VAL A 448 0.06 7.42 -27.07
CA VAL A 448 0.21 7.94 -28.45
C VAL A 448 -0.38 9.34 -28.52
N SER A 449 0.15 10.15 -29.41
CA SER A 449 -0.36 11.49 -29.66
C SER A 449 -1.84 11.42 -30.09
N LYS A 450 -2.65 12.42 -29.71
CA LYS A 450 -4.03 12.56 -30.18
C LYS A 450 -4.12 12.52 -31.71
N TYR A 451 -3.10 12.99 -32.41
CA TYR A 451 -3.08 12.95 -33.88
C TYR A 451 -3.04 11.54 -34.48
N ALA A 452 -2.52 10.56 -33.73
CA ALA A 452 -2.50 9.16 -34.14
C ALA A 452 -3.89 8.49 -34.12
N MET A 453 -4.85 9.11 -33.44
CA MET A 453 -6.23 8.60 -33.29
C MET A 453 -7.25 9.41 -34.10
N ARG A 454 -6.80 10.31 -34.99
CA ARG A 454 -7.70 11.08 -35.84
C ARG A 454 -8.56 10.17 -36.73
N VAL A 455 -9.83 10.51 -36.82
CA VAL A 455 -10.83 9.84 -37.64
C VAL A 455 -11.35 10.78 -38.74
N LYS A 456 -12.08 10.25 -39.69
CA LYS A 456 -12.74 11.05 -40.76
C LYS A 456 -13.76 12.00 -40.11
N ALA A 457 -14.04 13.10 -40.81
CA ALA A 457 -15.07 14.05 -40.39
C ALA A 457 -16.42 13.32 -40.17
N GLY A 458 -17.14 13.74 -39.13
CA GLY A 458 -18.45 13.14 -38.77
C GLY A 458 -18.37 11.96 -37.79
N ILE A 459 -17.19 11.41 -37.53
CA ILE A 459 -16.98 10.34 -36.52
C ILE A 459 -16.51 10.94 -35.21
N ASN A 460 -17.12 10.53 -34.10
CA ASN A 460 -16.65 10.94 -32.78
C ASN A 460 -15.32 10.25 -32.48
N GLU A 461 -14.22 11.03 -32.44
CA GLU A 461 -12.85 10.55 -32.20
C GLU A 461 -12.73 9.77 -30.87
N LYS A 462 -13.37 10.28 -29.80
CA LYS A 462 -13.32 9.64 -28.48
C LYS A 462 -13.95 8.25 -28.53
N SER A 463 -15.18 8.14 -29.04
CA SER A 463 -15.89 6.86 -29.11
C SER A 463 -15.16 5.86 -30.03
N ALA A 464 -14.60 6.32 -31.15
CA ALA A 464 -13.84 5.47 -32.05
C ALA A 464 -12.50 4.97 -31.42
N ALA A 465 -11.87 5.76 -30.58
CA ALA A 465 -10.68 5.36 -29.83
C ALA A 465 -11.04 4.36 -28.73
N GLU A 466 -12.10 4.64 -27.95
CA GLU A 466 -12.58 3.77 -26.88
C GLU A 466 -13.00 2.38 -27.39
N ALA A 467 -13.64 2.31 -28.55
CA ALA A 467 -13.98 1.05 -29.22
C ALA A 467 -12.74 0.20 -29.58
N LYS A 468 -11.57 0.82 -29.73
CA LYS A 468 -10.26 0.18 -29.97
C LYS A 468 -9.46 -0.04 -28.66
N GLY A 469 -10.06 0.22 -27.49
CA GLY A 469 -9.39 0.09 -26.20
C GLY A 469 -8.41 1.22 -25.86
N TRP A 470 -8.55 2.39 -26.52
CA TRP A 470 -7.72 3.57 -26.27
C TRP A 470 -8.53 4.66 -25.58
N TYR A 471 -7.99 5.17 -24.46
CA TYR A 471 -8.63 6.14 -23.58
C TYR A 471 -7.80 7.41 -23.48
N ARG A 472 -8.46 8.56 -23.29
CA ARG A 472 -7.74 9.82 -23.07
C ARG A 472 -7.03 9.82 -21.73
N ILE A 473 -5.79 10.32 -21.73
CA ILE A 473 -4.99 10.60 -20.55
C ILE A 473 -4.43 12.02 -20.67
N TRP A 474 -4.54 12.79 -19.60
CA TRP A 474 -4.31 14.22 -19.61
C TRP A 474 -2.96 14.57 -19.00
N ASP A 475 -2.27 15.60 -19.54
CA ASP A 475 -1.09 16.20 -18.93
C ASP A 475 -1.49 17.30 -17.92
N SER A 476 -0.51 17.98 -17.32
CA SER A 476 -0.71 19.07 -16.37
C SER A 476 -0.53 20.45 -17.00
N GLY A 477 -0.72 20.54 -18.31
CA GLY A 477 -0.57 21.80 -19.04
C GLY A 477 0.89 22.23 -19.18
N LYS A 478 1.06 23.43 -19.69
CA LYS A 478 2.37 24.03 -20.02
C LYS A 478 2.34 25.51 -19.74
N ARG A 479 3.50 26.10 -19.56
CA ARG A 479 3.67 27.56 -19.58
C ARG A 479 4.28 27.98 -20.90
N ARG A 480 3.68 28.97 -21.55
CA ARG A 480 4.19 29.56 -22.79
C ARG A 480 5.03 30.77 -22.48
N TYR A 481 6.16 30.84 -23.14
CA TYR A 481 7.10 31.96 -23.05
C TYR A 481 7.43 32.47 -24.44
N SER A 482 7.72 33.77 -24.58
CA SER A 482 8.21 34.35 -25.82
C SER A 482 9.43 35.24 -25.61
N PHE A 483 10.21 35.39 -26.64
CA PHE A 483 11.35 36.31 -26.70
C PHE A 483 11.33 37.06 -28.03
N ASN A 484 11.23 38.36 -27.97
CA ASN A 484 11.22 39.21 -29.13
C ASN A 484 12.69 39.57 -29.54
N PHE A 485 13.02 39.47 -30.80
CA PHE A 485 14.37 39.77 -31.27
C PHE A 485 14.75 41.25 -31.20
N GLN A 486 13.81 42.16 -30.95
CA GLN A 486 14.11 43.57 -30.63
C GLN A 486 14.84 43.71 -29.30
N ASN A 487 14.60 42.75 -28.37
CA ASN A 487 15.22 42.72 -27.05
C ASN A 487 16.61 42.07 -27.02
N TRP A 488 17.20 41.77 -28.19
CA TRP A 488 18.54 41.21 -28.30
C TRP A 488 19.56 42.30 -28.68
N PRO A 489 20.80 42.30 -28.15
CA PRO A 489 21.41 41.25 -27.31
C PRO A 489 20.85 41.22 -25.90
N ILE A 490 20.83 40.00 -25.33
CA ILE A 490 20.46 39.79 -23.92
C ILE A 490 21.56 40.48 -23.08
N PRO A 491 21.22 41.34 -22.12
CA PRO A 491 22.20 41.87 -21.15
C PRO A 491 22.92 40.70 -20.47
N SER A 492 24.24 40.72 -20.47
CA SER A 492 25.07 39.72 -19.81
C SER A 492 24.74 39.71 -18.31
N ILE A 493 24.24 38.58 -17.80
CA ILE A 493 23.95 38.36 -16.37
C ILE A 493 25.19 37.94 -15.64
#